data_be9a4aa8d7978e22a8d90ead21bcd836
#
_entry.id   be9a4aa8d7978e22a8d90ead21bcd836
#
_cell.length_a   1.000
_cell.length_b   1.000
_cell.length_c   1.000
_cell.angle_alpha   90.00
_cell.angle_beta   90.00
_cell.angle_gamma   90.00
#
_symmetry.space_group_name_H-M   'P 1'
#
loop_
_entity.id
_entity.type
_entity.pdbx_description
1 polymer ?
#
loop_
_entity_poly.entity_id
_entity_poly.type
_entity_poly.pdbx_seq_one_letter_code
_entity_poly.pdbx_strand_id
1 'polypeptide(L)'
;MSAALRAEALVVAVDLAGARAAAVGRAIADTAEDLESVAREFASGSAGGGWLGRAGTRARTEVGDAASEGRMIAGHCLFLADVLRVEGARLARALITWADDEMARPGRGDRTAVEEADRALAVRLRESADALAGFTDPDTLPCIDLSGSTDDDPRAAAELWHSLGPAERERLARDHPELGSTAGLSSAARDALNRTRLRRLLDAAHTVAAGAELAGAEEDLTALAAYLDEDPGRHLLALHPDGRAVVASGDPDSAERVVSLIPGTGSSVASVDQTGARAAAMCQAAGEHVEGDEPCVSVAWQGYDAPRDLLSAGFSAEAARAHAQDLRTFSAGLDAVESMDGVDSPHTAVGYSYGSAVLGAASADPAGLAADRMIHVGSAGATVSSLDEQWVDRGGEAGEGGSRHARQHEVVDVRSRWDPAPWWSITGVLGALPGTDNFGGMAVDVTEPGSGPGSIRTAHGTYFDPGTVSLEELGRL
;
A
#
# COMPACT_ATOMS: atom_id res chain seq x y z
N MET A 1 -21.37 17.71 32.31
CA MET A 1 -20.72 17.49 31.02
C MET A 1 -21.12 16.07 30.59
N SER A 2 -21.82 15.91 29.46
CA SER A 2 -22.31 14.61 29.01
C SER A 2 -21.14 13.65 28.65
N ALA A 3 -21.39 12.34 28.65
CA ALA A 3 -20.38 11.35 28.24
C ALA A 3 -19.87 11.61 26.82
N ALA A 4 -20.76 12.02 25.91
CA ALA A 4 -20.42 12.42 24.54
C ALA A 4 -19.43 13.60 24.47
N LEU A 5 -19.64 14.67 25.24
CA LEU A 5 -18.71 15.80 25.29
C LEU A 5 -17.33 15.41 25.85
N ARG A 6 -17.25 14.42 26.73
CA ARG A 6 -15.96 13.89 27.22
C ARG A 6 -15.26 13.04 26.17
N ALA A 7 -16.02 12.22 25.43
CA ALA A 7 -15.49 11.43 24.34
C ALA A 7 -14.94 12.33 23.23
N GLU A 8 -15.68 13.36 22.78
CA GLU A 8 -15.21 14.32 21.80
C GLU A 8 -13.95 15.09 22.28
N ALA A 9 -13.90 15.50 23.54
CA ALA A 9 -12.73 16.16 24.10
C ALA A 9 -11.50 15.24 24.13
N LEU A 10 -11.68 13.94 24.38
CA LEU A 10 -10.59 12.96 24.33
C LEU A 10 -10.10 12.74 22.91
N VAL A 11 -10.99 12.64 21.91
CA VAL A 11 -10.63 12.57 20.47
C VAL A 11 -9.71 13.74 20.12
N VAL A 12 -10.13 14.97 20.39
CA VAL A 12 -9.34 16.18 20.11
C VAL A 12 -7.99 16.16 20.83
N ALA A 13 -7.96 15.68 22.08
CA ALA A 13 -6.71 15.60 22.84
C ALA A 13 -5.73 14.59 22.26
N VAL A 14 -6.20 13.44 21.81
CA VAL A 14 -5.39 12.38 21.18
C VAL A 14 -4.86 12.85 19.83
N ASP A 15 -5.69 13.45 18.99
CA ASP A 15 -5.28 14.00 17.69
C ASP A 15 -4.22 15.12 17.87
N LEU A 16 -4.42 16.00 18.86
CA LEU A 16 -3.46 17.05 19.15
C LEU A 16 -2.11 16.50 19.66
N ALA A 17 -2.15 15.46 20.49
CA ALA A 17 -0.94 14.79 20.97
C ALA A 17 -0.17 14.13 19.83
N GLY A 18 -0.86 13.43 18.91
CA GLY A 18 -0.29 12.85 17.72
C GLY A 18 0.33 13.91 16.80
N ALA A 19 -0.38 14.99 16.52
CA ALA A 19 0.13 16.09 15.71
C ALA A 19 1.38 16.76 16.32
N ARG A 20 1.45 16.88 17.65
CA ARG A 20 2.61 17.41 18.35
C ARG A 20 3.80 16.48 18.28
N ALA A 21 3.60 15.18 18.49
CA ALA A 21 4.66 14.18 18.37
C ALA A 21 5.25 14.17 16.96
N ALA A 22 4.42 14.19 15.93
CA ALA A 22 4.85 14.30 14.54
C ALA A 22 5.63 15.60 14.25
N ALA A 23 5.19 16.73 14.78
CA ALA A 23 5.90 18.00 14.61
C ALA A 23 7.29 18.01 15.26
N VAL A 24 7.42 17.43 16.45
CA VAL A 24 8.70 17.27 17.14
C VAL A 24 9.62 16.33 16.35
N GLY A 25 9.08 15.19 15.87
CA GLY A 25 9.85 14.24 15.06
C GLY A 25 10.44 14.89 13.81
N ARG A 26 9.63 15.61 13.04
CA ARG A 26 10.11 16.35 11.85
C ARG A 26 11.19 17.38 12.20
N ALA A 27 11.00 18.20 13.23
CA ALA A 27 11.99 19.20 13.63
C ALA A 27 13.34 18.59 14.02
N ILE A 28 13.32 17.41 14.65
CA ILE A 28 14.56 16.68 15.01
C ILE A 28 15.19 16.06 13.75
N ALA A 29 14.38 15.54 12.81
CA ALA A 29 14.87 15.02 11.53
C ALA A 29 15.58 16.11 10.71
N ASP A 30 14.95 17.29 10.59
CA ASP A 30 15.55 18.46 9.91
C ASP A 30 16.90 18.85 10.54
N THR A 31 16.99 18.84 11.87
CA THR A 31 18.25 19.13 12.57
C THR A 31 19.32 18.07 12.31
N ALA A 32 18.92 16.79 12.22
CA ALA A 32 19.82 15.70 11.92
C ALA A 32 20.38 15.81 10.48
N GLU A 33 19.54 16.21 9.52
CA GLU A 33 19.96 16.48 8.14
C GLU A 33 20.97 17.64 8.05
N ASP A 34 20.75 18.71 8.80
CA ASP A 34 21.69 19.82 8.91
C ASP A 34 23.04 19.35 9.46
N LEU A 35 23.06 18.51 10.48
CA LEU A 35 24.29 17.91 11.04
C LEU A 35 25.02 17.05 10.02
N GLU A 36 24.31 16.27 9.21
CA GLU A 36 24.92 15.48 8.14
C GLU A 36 25.52 16.36 7.03
N SER A 37 24.83 17.44 6.68
CA SER A 37 25.36 18.42 5.74
C SER A 37 26.69 18.98 6.23
N VAL A 38 26.75 19.34 7.51
CA VAL A 38 28.01 19.77 8.16
C VAL A 38 29.07 18.67 8.13
N ALA A 39 28.71 17.43 8.45
CA ALA A 39 29.66 16.30 8.39
C ALA A 39 30.22 16.08 6.97
N ARG A 40 29.38 16.20 5.94
CA ARG A 40 29.79 16.12 4.53
C ARG A 40 30.70 17.28 4.12
N GLU A 41 30.42 18.51 4.56
CA GLU A 41 31.30 19.66 4.30
C GLU A 41 32.69 19.46 4.92
N PHE A 42 32.78 18.94 6.13
CA PHE A 42 34.04 18.55 6.75
C PHE A 42 34.77 17.43 5.99
N ALA A 43 34.03 16.51 5.36
CA ALA A 43 34.60 15.43 4.56
C ALA A 43 35.15 15.92 3.22
N SER A 44 34.48 16.89 2.57
CA SER A 44 34.87 17.42 1.25
C SER A 44 36.04 18.40 1.28
N GLY A 45 36.44 18.88 2.47
CA GLY A 45 37.51 19.87 2.62
C GLY A 45 37.15 21.27 2.11
N SER A 46 35.88 21.51 1.75
CA SER A 46 35.40 22.78 1.19
C SER A 46 35.23 23.89 2.24
N ALA A 47 35.11 23.55 3.51
CA ALA A 47 35.17 24.52 4.58
C ALA A 47 36.67 24.95 4.77
N GLY A 48 37.02 26.12 4.20
CA GLY A 48 38.35 26.64 4.07
C GLY A 48 39.14 26.71 5.38
N GLY A 49 39.99 25.71 5.63
CA GLY A 49 40.90 25.67 6.75
C GLY A 49 41.05 24.27 7.33
N GLY A 50 41.73 23.42 6.65
CA GLY A 50 42.43 22.20 7.00
C GLY A 50 42.29 21.59 8.39
N TRP A 51 41.12 21.10 8.79
CA TRP A 51 41.03 20.10 9.84
C TRP A 51 41.46 18.74 9.27
N LEU A 52 42.76 18.62 8.99
CA LEU A 52 43.38 17.38 8.50
C LEU A 52 43.93 16.62 9.72
N GLY A 53 43.79 15.31 9.72
CA GLY A 53 44.35 14.43 10.75
C GLY A 53 43.31 13.91 11.75
N ARG A 54 43.80 13.33 12.86
CA ARG A 54 42.97 12.63 13.87
C ARG A 54 41.83 13.49 14.47
N ALA A 55 42.09 14.79 14.67
CA ALA A 55 41.05 15.69 15.21
C ALA A 55 39.90 15.91 14.24
N GLY A 56 40.18 16.11 12.94
CA GLY A 56 39.14 16.23 11.91
C GLY A 56 38.37 14.92 11.69
N THR A 57 39.02 13.77 11.79
CA THR A 57 38.35 12.47 11.72
C THR A 57 37.42 12.30 12.91
N ARG A 58 37.88 12.60 14.13
CA ARG A 58 37.04 12.48 15.33
C ARG A 58 35.83 13.41 15.29
N ALA A 59 35.99 14.66 14.88
CA ALA A 59 34.88 15.60 14.76
C ALA A 59 33.82 15.13 13.74
N ARG A 60 34.27 14.56 12.60
CA ARG A 60 33.34 13.98 11.61
C ARG A 60 32.55 12.79 12.19
N THR A 61 33.24 11.91 12.94
CA THR A 61 32.56 10.76 13.58
C THR A 61 31.55 11.26 14.61
N GLU A 62 31.93 12.17 15.51
CA GLU A 62 31.05 12.70 16.56
C GLU A 62 29.82 13.43 15.97
N VAL A 63 29.98 14.20 14.87
CA VAL A 63 28.83 14.86 14.18
C VAL A 63 27.97 13.84 13.44
N GLY A 64 28.57 12.84 12.82
CA GLY A 64 27.83 11.75 12.16
C GLY A 64 27.03 10.90 13.15
N ASP A 65 27.63 10.61 14.32
CA ASP A 65 26.95 9.88 15.40
C ASP A 65 25.77 10.70 15.95
N ALA A 66 25.96 12.00 16.19
CA ALA A 66 24.89 12.90 16.64
C ALA A 66 23.74 13.02 15.61
N ALA A 67 24.05 13.07 14.32
CA ALA A 67 23.04 13.07 13.27
C ALA A 67 22.26 11.74 13.25
N SER A 68 22.94 10.62 13.44
CA SER A 68 22.32 9.30 13.53
C SER A 68 21.39 9.19 14.73
N GLU A 69 21.85 9.63 15.92
CA GLU A 69 21.04 9.67 17.13
C GLU A 69 19.80 10.57 16.97
N GLY A 70 19.96 11.73 16.32
CA GLY A 70 18.85 12.65 16.02
C GLY A 70 17.78 11.99 15.15
N ARG A 71 18.17 11.28 14.08
CA ARG A 71 17.20 10.55 13.24
C ARG A 71 16.45 9.48 14.01
N MET A 72 17.11 8.81 14.92
CA MET A 72 16.50 7.81 15.78
C MET A 72 15.37 8.36 16.65
N ILE A 73 15.67 9.45 17.33
CA ILE A 73 14.70 10.14 18.20
C ILE A 73 13.53 10.66 17.32
N ALA A 74 13.83 11.18 16.14
CA ALA A 74 12.82 11.61 15.17
C ALA A 74 11.87 10.46 14.80
N GLY A 75 12.41 9.29 14.44
CA GLY A 75 11.63 8.11 14.12
C GLY A 75 10.70 7.69 15.26
N HIS A 76 11.19 7.66 16.51
CA HIS A 76 10.34 7.34 17.65
C HIS A 76 9.21 8.34 17.88
N CYS A 77 9.46 9.63 17.66
CA CYS A 77 8.40 10.65 17.74
C CYS A 77 7.33 10.44 16.68
N LEU A 78 7.72 10.06 15.47
CA LEU A 78 6.80 9.76 14.36
C LEU A 78 6.02 8.47 14.62
N PHE A 79 6.67 7.42 15.11
CA PHE A 79 6.00 6.20 15.54
C PHE A 79 4.96 6.47 16.64
N LEU A 80 5.32 7.24 17.67
CA LEU A 80 4.37 7.64 18.71
C LEU A 80 3.18 8.42 18.14
N ALA A 81 3.42 9.28 17.15
CA ALA A 81 2.38 10.02 16.45
C ALA A 81 1.42 9.06 15.73
N ASP A 82 1.94 8.03 15.08
CA ASP A 82 1.13 7.03 14.37
C ASP A 82 0.33 6.15 15.34
N VAL A 83 0.94 5.66 16.42
CA VAL A 83 0.23 4.94 17.49
C VAL A 83 -0.95 5.77 18.03
N LEU A 84 -0.74 7.05 18.29
CA LEU A 84 -1.79 7.93 18.76
C LEU A 84 -2.87 8.15 17.69
N ARG A 85 -2.50 8.27 16.43
CA ARG A 85 -3.44 8.43 15.32
C ARG A 85 -4.30 7.18 15.11
N VAL A 86 -3.72 5.99 15.13
CA VAL A 86 -4.41 4.72 14.83
C VAL A 86 -5.17 4.20 16.05
N GLU A 87 -4.47 3.89 17.14
CA GLU A 87 -5.09 3.31 18.33
C GLU A 87 -5.91 4.34 19.11
N GLY A 88 -5.48 5.60 19.11
CA GLY A 88 -6.26 6.69 19.67
C GLY A 88 -7.57 6.91 18.92
N ALA A 89 -7.58 6.86 17.59
CA ALA A 89 -8.80 6.94 16.79
C ALA A 89 -9.72 5.72 17.01
N ARG A 90 -9.16 4.53 17.24
CA ARG A 90 -9.92 3.32 17.59
C ARG A 90 -10.62 3.49 18.94
N LEU A 91 -9.88 3.91 19.97
CA LEU A 91 -10.44 4.20 21.30
C LEU A 91 -11.51 5.28 21.22
N ALA A 92 -11.27 6.34 20.45
CA ALA A 92 -12.21 7.42 20.24
C ALA A 92 -13.54 6.95 19.65
N ARG A 93 -13.49 6.13 18.59
CA ARG A 93 -14.70 5.53 17.99
C ARG A 93 -15.44 4.64 18.97
N ALA A 94 -14.74 3.80 19.71
CA ALA A 94 -15.33 2.92 20.72
C ALA A 94 -16.05 3.73 21.83
N LEU A 95 -15.45 4.83 22.28
CA LEU A 95 -16.03 5.74 23.26
C LEU A 95 -17.27 6.48 22.74
N ILE A 96 -17.26 6.94 21.50
CA ILE A 96 -18.43 7.57 20.85
C ILE A 96 -19.58 6.57 20.78
N THR A 97 -19.31 5.37 20.24
CA THR A 97 -20.33 4.32 20.11
C THR A 97 -20.92 3.92 21.45
N TRP A 98 -20.07 3.76 22.49
CA TRP A 98 -20.54 3.49 23.84
C TRP A 98 -21.36 4.65 24.42
N ALA A 99 -20.94 5.90 24.21
CA ALA A 99 -21.66 7.09 24.70
C ALA A 99 -23.05 7.20 24.07
N ASP A 100 -23.17 6.91 22.77
CA ASP A 100 -24.45 6.92 22.04
C ASP A 100 -25.37 5.81 22.55
N ASP A 101 -24.86 4.60 22.79
CA ASP A 101 -25.65 3.48 23.32
C ASP A 101 -26.07 3.72 24.78
N GLU A 102 -25.20 4.29 25.61
CA GLU A 102 -25.51 4.67 26.99
C GLU A 102 -26.56 5.80 27.06
N MET A 103 -26.55 6.76 26.12
CA MET A 103 -27.60 7.77 26.00
C MET A 103 -28.93 7.17 25.57
N ALA A 104 -28.92 6.19 24.63
CA ALA A 104 -30.12 5.51 24.17
C ALA A 104 -30.69 4.55 25.20
N ARG A 105 -29.86 3.92 26.03
CA ARG A 105 -30.22 2.89 27.01
C ARG A 105 -29.38 3.04 28.30
N PRO A 106 -29.69 3.98 29.19
CA PRO A 106 -28.90 4.24 30.37
C PRO A 106 -28.67 2.99 31.23
N GLY A 107 -27.41 2.72 31.62
CA GLY A 107 -27.01 1.60 32.45
C GLY A 107 -26.89 0.25 31.70
N ARG A 108 -26.97 0.23 30.38
CA ARG A 108 -26.84 -0.97 29.54
C ARG A 108 -25.75 -0.91 28.49
N GLY A 109 -24.99 0.19 28.43
CA GLY A 109 -23.88 0.36 27.48
C GLY A 109 -22.78 -0.68 27.73
N ASP A 110 -22.45 -1.45 26.70
CA ASP A 110 -21.33 -2.40 26.74
C ASP A 110 -20.00 -1.65 26.63
N ARG A 111 -19.11 -1.84 27.60
CA ARG A 111 -17.78 -1.20 27.66
C ARG A 111 -16.66 -2.04 27.08
N THR A 112 -16.97 -3.26 26.65
CA THR A 112 -15.94 -4.22 26.22
C THR A 112 -15.03 -3.66 25.14
N ALA A 113 -15.61 -3.05 24.10
CA ALA A 113 -14.85 -2.44 23.01
C ALA A 113 -13.97 -1.25 23.47
N VAL A 114 -14.44 -0.47 24.45
CA VAL A 114 -13.66 0.65 25.01
C VAL A 114 -12.48 0.11 25.82
N GLU A 115 -12.70 -0.91 26.64
CA GLU A 115 -11.67 -1.52 27.48
C GLU A 115 -10.60 -2.24 26.63
N GLU A 116 -11.01 -2.85 25.53
CA GLU A 116 -10.10 -3.47 24.57
C GLU A 116 -9.24 -2.44 23.85
N ALA A 117 -9.84 -1.37 23.33
CA ALA A 117 -9.13 -0.31 22.65
C ALA A 117 -8.17 0.46 23.59
N ASP A 118 -8.58 0.72 24.84
CA ASP A 118 -7.72 1.34 25.86
C ASP A 118 -6.52 0.43 26.20
N ARG A 119 -6.76 -0.87 26.30
CA ARG A 119 -5.70 -1.85 26.56
C ARG A 119 -4.71 -1.93 25.39
N ALA A 120 -5.21 -1.93 24.15
CA ALA A 120 -4.37 -1.94 22.96
C ALA A 120 -3.49 -0.69 22.89
N LEU A 121 -4.07 0.49 23.08
CA LEU A 121 -3.32 1.76 23.13
C LEU A 121 -2.27 1.74 24.26
N ALA A 122 -2.63 1.28 25.46
CA ALA A 122 -1.71 1.21 26.59
C ALA A 122 -0.53 0.27 26.35
N VAL A 123 -0.73 -0.85 25.63
CA VAL A 123 0.35 -1.76 25.24
C VAL A 123 1.31 -1.06 24.27
N ARG A 124 0.77 -0.46 23.20
CA ARG A 124 1.59 0.24 22.19
C ARG A 124 2.37 1.41 22.76
N LEU A 125 1.76 2.18 23.69
CA LEU A 125 2.47 3.27 24.37
C LEU A 125 3.60 2.76 25.28
N ARG A 126 3.42 1.60 25.94
CA ARG A 126 4.51 0.98 26.71
C ARG A 126 5.63 0.48 25.82
N GLU A 127 5.31 -0.20 24.71
CA GLU A 127 6.31 -0.63 23.73
C GLU A 127 7.13 0.57 23.22
N SER A 128 6.47 1.69 22.92
CA SER A 128 7.16 2.93 22.52
C SER A 128 8.05 3.49 23.65
N ALA A 129 7.59 3.44 24.89
CA ALA A 129 8.38 3.91 26.03
C ALA A 129 9.58 3.01 26.32
N ASP A 130 9.41 1.69 26.22
CA ASP A 130 10.47 0.70 26.41
C ASP A 130 11.53 0.84 25.30
N ALA A 131 11.10 1.10 24.06
CA ALA A 131 12.00 1.40 22.96
C ALA A 131 12.83 2.67 23.23
N LEU A 132 12.22 3.74 23.72
CA LEU A 132 12.92 4.97 24.13
C LEU A 132 13.88 4.74 25.32
N ALA A 133 13.52 3.89 26.27
CA ALA A 133 14.38 3.57 27.42
C ALA A 133 15.64 2.78 27.01
N GLY A 134 15.59 2.02 25.92
CA GLY A 134 16.74 1.29 25.35
C GLY A 134 17.85 2.17 24.78
N PHE A 135 17.60 3.47 24.57
CA PHE A 135 18.59 4.42 24.03
C PHE A 135 19.82 4.67 24.90
N THR A 136 19.82 4.20 26.14
CA THR A 136 20.98 4.32 27.03
C THR A 136 21.99 3.19 26.86
N ASP A 137 21.69 2.19 26.01
CA ASP A 137 22.60 1.08 25.73
C ASP A 137 23.21 1.27 24.33
N PRO A 138 24.56 1.49 24.25
CA PRO A 138 25.26 1.69 22.97
C PRO A 138 25.23 0.47 22.03
N ASP A 139 24.79 -0.69 22.51
CA ASP A 139 24.61 -1.91 21.71
C ASP A 139 23.19 -2.06 21.12
N THR A 140 22.26 -1.19 21.49
CA THR A 140 20.94 -1.12 20.87
C THR A 140 21.00 -0.18 19.68
N LEU A 141 20.99 -0.75 18.47
CA LEU A 141 20.74 0.04 17.27
C LEU A 141 19.33 0.62 17.33
N PRO A 142 19.19 1.86 16.88
CA PRO A 142 17.92 2.55 16.86
C PRO A 142 16.89 1.83 16.00
N CYS A 143 15.69 1.85 16.48
CA CYS A 143 14.53 1.60 15.65
C CYS A 143 14.44 2.74 14.63
N ILE A 144 14.84 2.47 13.40
CA ILE A 144 14.54 3.35 12.28
C ILE A 144 13.06 3.11 12.00
N ASP A 145 12.20 4.05 12.41
CA ASP A 145 10.78 4.01 12.02
C ASP A 145 10.68 4.41 10.55
N LEU A 146 10.62 3.40 9.69
CA LEU A 146 10.33 3.59 8.28
C LEU A 146 8.82 3.80 8.04
N SER A 147 7.95 3.58 9.03
CA SER A 147 6.49 3.58 8.83
C SER A 147 5.86 4.98 8.80
N GLY A 148 6.48 5.98 9.37
CA GLY A 148 5.90 7.32 9.51
C GLY A 148 6.38 8.37 8.49
N SER A 149 7.60 8.21 7.95
CA SER A 149 8.15 9.12 6.94
C SER A 149 8.19 8.53 5.54
N THR A 150 7.93 7.23 5.40
CA THR A 150 8.11 6.47 4.16
C THR A 150 6.79 6.04 3.51
N ASP A 151 5.67 6.06 4.24
CA ASP A 151 4.34 5.84 3.63
C ASP A 151 4.00 6.96 2.64
N ASP A 152 4.59 8.15 2.79
CA ASP A 152 4.39 9.28 1.89
C ASP A 152 5.52 9.45 0.85
N ASP A 153 6.70 8.82 1.04
CA ASP A 153 7.84 8.91 0.10
C ASP A 153 8.57 7.55 -0.06
N PRO A 154 8.11 6.70 -0.98
CA PRO A 154 8.74 5.42 -1.26
C PRO A 154 10.19 5.51 -1.72
N ARG A 155 10.60 6.62 -2.37
CA ARG A 155 11.99 6.83 -2.81
C ARG A 155 12.92 7.05 -1.63
N ALA A 156 12.50 7.88 -0.66
CA ALA A 156 13.26 8.07 0.58
C ALA A 156 13.39 6.75 1.37
N ALA A 157 12.34 5.90 1.37
CA ALA A 157 12.38 4.58 1.97
C ALA A 157 13.39 3.66 1.27
N ALA A 158 13.39 3.64 -0.06
CA ALA A 158 14.34 2.86 -0.85
C ALA A 158 15.79 3.30 -0.60
N GLU A 159 16.07 4.59 -0.63
CA GLU A 159 17.39 5.16 -0.35
C GLU A 159 17.89 4.77 1.06
N LEU A 160 17.02 4.94 2.07
CA LEU A 160 17.35 4.59 3.44
C LEU A 160 17.61 3.09 3.58
N TRP A 161 16.71 2.25 3.07
CA TRP A 161 16.90 0.79 3.11
C TRP A 161 18.18 0.36 2.40
N HIS A 162 18.50 0.97 1.26
CA HIS A 162 19.72 0.68 0.52
C HIS A 162 20.99 1.09 1.28
N SER A 163 20.92 2.15 2.11
CA SER A 163 22.02 2.63 2.92
C SER A 163 22.36 1.71 4.11
N LEU A 164 21.43 0.84 4.55
CA LEU A 164 21.59 -0.06 5.68
C LEU A 164 22.51 -1.25 5.34
N GLY A 165 23.37 -1.61 6.28
CA GLY A 165 24.17 -2.83 6.18
C GLY A 165 23.34 -4.11 6.37
N PRO A 166 23.83 -5.29 5.94
CA PRO A 166 23.10 -6.55 6.07
C PRO A 166 22.67 -6.89 7.51
N ALA A 167 23.54 -6.61 8.50
CA ALA A 167 23.23 -6.87 9.91
C ALA A 167 22.13 -5.94 10.46
N GLU A 168 22.08 -4.71 9.97
CA GLU A 168 21.01 -3.74 10.32
C GLU A 168 19.68 -4.15 9.72
N ARG A 169 19.66 -4.52 8.44
CA ARG A 169 18.46 -5.04 7.77
C ARG A 169 17.93 -6.30 8.47
N GLU A 170 18.82 -7.25 8.83
CA GLU A 170 18.43 -8.48 9.52
C GLU A 170 17.86 -8.19 10.93
N ARG A 171 18.40 -7.20 11.64
CA ARG A 171 17.90 -6.77 12.94
C ARG A 171 16.51 -6.13 12.79
N LEU A 172 16.36 -5.17 11.87
CA LEU A 172 15.06 -4.55 11.56
C LEU A 172 14.02 -5.59 11.17
N ALA A 173 14.38 -6.56 10.34
CA ALA A 173 13.48 -7.64 9.95
C ALA A 173 13.01 -8.49 11.15
N ARG A 174 13.86 -8.67 12.14
CA ARG A 174 13.52 -9.43 13.34
C ARG A 174 12.64 -8.64 14.29
N ASP A 175 12.97 -7.37 14.51
CA ASP A 175 12.38 -6.55 15.56
C ASP A 175 11.13 -5.80 15.08
N HIS A 176 11.06 -5.45 13.77
CA HIS A 176 10.05 -4.63 13.11
C HIS A 176 9.45 -5.27 11.85
N PRO A 177 8.78 -6.41 11.95
CA PRO A 177 8.18 -7.08 10.79
C PRO A 177 7.03 -6.28 10.16
N GLU A 178 6.48 -5.28 10.84
CA GLU A 178 5.51 -4.34 10.31
C GLU A 178 6.04 -3.51 9.14
N LEU A 179 7.35 -3.30 9.06
CA LEU A 179 8.01 -2.62 7.95
C LEU A 179 7.85 -3.34 6.59
N GLY A 180 7.44 -4.61 6.60
CA GLY A 180 7.22 -5.36 5.37
C GLY A 180 6.17 -4.76 4.42
N SER A 181 5.29 -3.89 4.92
CA SER A 181 4.31 -3.19 4.08
C SER A 181 4.80 -1.82 3.59
N THR A 182 6.00 -1.39 3.99
CA THR A 182 6.59 -0.12 3.54
C THR A 182 6.95 -0.19 2.07
N ALA A 183 6.42 0.72 1.28
CA ALA A 183 6.74 0.85 -0.13
C ALA A 183 8.19 1.37 -0.31
N GLY A 184 8.87 0.91 -1.36
CA GLY A 184 10.29 1.26 -1.60
C GLY A 184 11.31 0.32 -0.96
N LEU A 185 10.91 -0.64 -0.12
CA LEU A 185 11.76 -1.75 0.25
C LEU A 185 11.77 -2.78 -0.88
N SER A 186 12.91 -3.48 -1.06
CA SER A 186 13.01 -4.57 -2.04
C SER A 186 11.97 -5.66 -1.77
N SER A 187 11.49 -6.30 -2.81
CA SER A 187 10.47 -7.36 -2.75
C SER A 187 10.88 -8.51 -1.83
N ALA A 188 12.16 -8.91 -1.88
CA ALA A 188 12.70 -9.92 -0.98
C ALA A 188 12.67 -9.50 0.50
N ALA A 189 12.95 -8.22 0.79
CA ALA A 189 12.89 -7.69 2.15
C ALA A 189 11.45 -7.64 2.66
N ARG A 190 10.52 -7.14 1.83
CA ARG A 190 9.08 -7.10 2.14
C ARG A 190 8.53 -8.50 2.41
N ASP A 191 8.88 -9.49 1.59
CA ASP A 191 8.45 -10.87 1.78
C ASP A 191 8.95 -11.45 3.12
N ALA A 192 10.23 -11.31 3.43
CA ALA A 192 10.81 -11.82 4.67
C ALA A 192 10.16 -11.21 5.92
N LEU A 193 9.94 -9.89 5.91
CA LEU A 193 9.28 -9.14 6.98
C LEU A 193 7.81 -9.56 7.12
N ASN A 194 7.06 -9.57 6.03
CA ASN A 194 5.63 -9.89 6.03
C ASN A 194 5.36 -11.36 6.36
N ARG A 195 6.18 -12.31 5.92
CA ARG A 195 6.08 -13.71 6.37
C ARG A 195 6.36 -13.86 7.88
N THR A 196 7.28 -13.06 8.42
CA THR A 196 7.52 -13.03 9.87
C THR A 196 6.30 -12.47 10.60
N ARG A 197 5.70 -11.40 10.07
CA ARG A 197 4.47 -10.82 10.61
C ARG A 197 3.28 -11.79 10.52
N LEU A 198 3.10 -12.45 9.37
CA LEU A 198 2.03 -13.44 9.16
C LEU A 198 2.11 -14.56 10.19
N ARG A 199 3.29 -15.13 10.43
CA ARG A 199 3.49 -16.14 11.49
C ARG A 199 3.10 -15.63 12.87
N ARG A 200 3.53 -14.41 13.24
CA ARG A 200 3.15 -13.82 14.54
C ARG A 200 1.64 -13.59 14.68
N LEU A 201 0.97 -13.18 13.60
CA LEU A 201 -0.49 -13.01 13.60
C LEU A 201 -1.21 -14.35 13.76
N LEU A 202 -0.77 -15.39 13.06
CA LEU A 202 -1.31 -16.76 13.22
C LEU A 202 -1.08 -17.31 14.63
N ASP A 203 0.13 -17.17 15.18
CA ASP A 203 0.43 -17.58 16.55
C ASP A 203 -0.44 -16.85 17.58
N ALA A 204 -0.66 -15.55 17.37
CA ALA A 204 -1.55 -14.76 18.24
C ALA A 204 -3.01 -15.19 18.13
N ALA A 205 -3.49 -15.49 16.92
CA ALA A 205 -4.85 -15.99 16.71
C ALA A 205 -5.11 -17.33 17.41
N HIS A 206 -4.14 -18.23 17.39
CA HIS A 206 -4.24 -19.53 18.10
C HIS A 206 -4.21 -19.41 19.63
N THR A 207 -3.61 -18.35 20.19
CA THR A 207 -3.45 -18.19 21.66
C THR A 207 -4.61 -17.46 22.33
N VAL A 208 -5.34 -16.66 21.59
CA VAL A 208 -6.54 -15.97 22.08
C VAL A 208 -7.73 -16.87 21.78
N ALA A 209 -8.46 -17.34 22.83
CA ALA A 209 -9.76 -18.00 22.64
C ALA A 209 -10.71 -16.98 21.99
N ALA A 210 -10.68 -16.93 20.68
CA ALA A 210 -11.15 -15.84 19.86
C ALA A 210 -12.67 -15.83 19.80
N GLY A 211 -13.25 -14.64 19.95
CA GLY A 211 -14.62 -14.37 19.53
C GLY A 211 -14.76 -14.52 18.00
N ALA A 212 -15.99 -14.66 17.52
CA ALA A 212 -16.31 -15.00 16.12
C ALA A 212 -15.67 -14.05 15.05
N GLU A 213 -15.31 -12.82 15.39
CA GLU A 213 -14.66 -11.87 14.47
C GLU A 213 -13.20 -12.22 14.18
N LEU A 214 -12.48 -12.76 15.19
CA LEU A 214 -11.10 -13.22 15.01
C LEU A 214 -11.02 -14.56 14.27
N ALA A 215 -12.07 -15.38 14.32
CA ALA A 215 -12.11 -16.66 13.60
C ALA A 215 -12.12 -16.47 12.07
N GLY A 216 -12.79 -15.43 11.54
CA GLY A 216 -12.77 -15.11 10.11
C GLY A 216 -11.39 -14.60 9.65
N ALA A 217 -10.74 -13.76 10.46
CA ALA A 217 -9.41 -13.26 10.16
C ALA A 217 -8.34 -14.38 10.23
N GLU A 218 -8.49 -15.35 11.13
CA GLU A 218 -7.63 -16.52 11.21
C GLU A 218 -7.76 -17.42 9.98
N GLU A 219 -8.99 -17.63 9.48
CA GLU A 219 -9.23 -18.40 8.25
C GLU A 219 -8.58 -17.73 7.05
N ASP A 220 -8.73 -16.42 6.90
CA ASP A 220 -8.13 -15.63 5.82
C ASP A 220 -6.59 -15.65 5.87
N LEU A 221 -5.98 -15.49 7.04
CA LEU A 221 -4.54 -15.55 7.22
C LEU A 221 -3.99 -16.98 6.99
N THR A 222 -4.74 -18.00 7.35
CA THR A 222 -4.38 -19.39 7.10
C THR A 222 -4.42 -19.71 5.61
N ALA A 223 -5.44 -19.23 4.90
CA ALA A 223 -5.54 -19.35 3.45
C ALA A 223 -4.37 -18.64 2.74
N LEU A 224 -4.02 -17.44 3.18
CA LEU A 224 -2.86 -16.70 2.66
C LEU A 224 -1.56 -17.47 2.89
N ALA A 225 -1.35 -18.02 4.10
CA ALA A 225 -0.16 -18.80 4.40
C ALA A 225 -0.06 -20.04 3.50
N ALA A 226 -1.16 -20.79 3.33
CA ALA A 226 -1.23 -21.95 2.45
C ALA A 226 -0.90 -21.56 0.99
N TYR A 227 -1.48 -20.46 0.49
CA TYR A 227 -1.21 -19.96 -0.85
C TYR A 227 0.28 -19.60 -1.05
N LEU A 228 0.93 -18.99 -0.06
CA LEU A 228 2.35 -18.66 -0.12
C LEU A 228 3.26 -19.89 -0.05
N ASP A 229 2.83 -20.94 0.68
CA ASP A 229 3.60 -22.19 0.84
C ASP A 229 3.52 -23.11 -0.40
N GLU A 230 2.50 -22.96 -1.24
CA GLU A 230 2.36 -23.73 -2.49
C GLU A 230 3.46 -23.40 -3.50
N ASP A 231 3.96 -22.17 -3.51
CA ASP A 231 5.01 -21.70 -4.43
C ASP A 231 6.00 -20.78 -3.74
N PRO A 232 7.25 -21.24 -3.50
CA PRO A 232 8.30 -20.43 -2.89
C PRO A 232 8.71 -19.19 -3.70
N GLY A 233 8.34 -19.10 -4.98
CA GLY A 233 8.55 -17.92 -5.81
C GLY A 233 7.55 -16.79 -5.57
N ARG A 234 6.54 -17.00 -4.72
CA ARG A 234 5.60 -15.94 -4.34
C ARG A 234 6.19 -15.03 -3.26
N HIS A 235 6.04 -13.72 -3.44
CA HIS A 235 6.49 -12.69 -2.51
C HIS A 235 5.29 -11.98 -1.85
N LEU A 236 5.25 -11.94 -0.52
CA LEU A 236 4.25 -11.20 0.24
C LEU A 236 4.69 -9.74 0.38
N LEU A 237 4.26 -8.88 -0.53
CA LEU A 237 4.69 -7.49 -0.64
C LEU A 237 4.01 -6.56 0.38
N ALA A 238 2.81 -6.89 0.85
CA ALA A 238 2.16 -6.17 1.92
C ALA A 238 1.24 -7.09 2.71
N LEU A 239 1.13 -6.83 4.01
CA LEU A 239 0.18 -7.46 4.91
C LEU A 239 -0.30 -6.42 5.93
N HIS A 240 -1.55 -6.04 5.88
CA HIS A 240 -2.16 -5.08 6.79
C HIS A 240 -2.86 -5.78 7.97
N PRO A 241 -3.00 -5.10 9.11
CA PRO A 241 -3.65 -5.69 10.30
C PRO A 241 -5.11 -6.09 10.09
N ASP A 242 -5.78 -5.43 9.13
CA ASP A 242 -7.17 -5.68 8.74
C ASP A 242 -7.34 -6.82 7.73
N GLY A 243 -6.25 -7.53 7.40
CA GLY A 243 -6.24 -8.69 6.51
C GLY A 243 -6.04 -8.35 5.03
N ARG A 244 -5.87 -7.08 4.64
CA ARG A 244 -5.51 -6.72 3.26
C ARG A 244 -4.08 -7.16 2.96
N ALA A 245 -3.83 -7.69 1.76
CA ALA A 245 -2.52 -8.19 1.39
C ALA A 245 -2.20 -7.96 -0.10
N VAL A 246 -0.91 -7.92 -0.41
CA VAL A 246 -0.41 -7.85 -1.79
C VAL A 246 0.60 -8.96 -2.00
N VAL A 247 0.35 -9.80 -3.01
CA VAL A 247 1.22 -10.95 -3.32
C VAL A 247 1.67 -10.90 -4.77
N ALA A 248 2.97 -10.99 -5.00
CA ALA A 248 3.55 -11.17 -6.32
C ALA A 248 3.87 -12.65 -6.57
N SER A 249 3.68 -13.10 -7.81
CA SER A 249 4.16 -14.40 -8.29
C SER A 249 5.41 -14.16 -9.13
N GLY A 250 6.57 -14.31 -8.51
CA GLY A 250 7.88 -13.88 -8.98
C GLY A 250 8.42 -12.68 -8.21
N ASP A 251 9.64 -12.29 -8.52
CA ASP A 251 10.31 -11.14 -7.92
C ASP A 251 10.15 -9.89 -8.81
N PRO A 252 9.32 -8.90 -8.41
CA PRO A 252 9.14 -7.68 -9.20
C PRO A 252 10.42 -6.88 -9.43
N ASP A 253 11.38 -6.93 -8.49
CA ASP A 253 12.61 -6.14 -8.56
C ASP A 253 13.54 -6.60 -9.70
N SER A 254 13.36 -7.84 -10.19
CA SER A 254 14.12 -8.43 -11.30
C SER A 254 13.27 -8.71 -12.55
N ALA A 255 12.02 -8.29 -12.56
CA ALA A 255 11.11 -8.54 -13.67
C ALA A 255 11.44 -7.65 -14.87
N GLU A 256 11.20 -8.14 -16.08
CA GLU A 256 11.21 -7.30 -17.29
C GLU A 256 9.85 -6.65 -17.54
N ARG A 257 8.81 -7.09 -16.83
CA ARG A 257 7.45 -6.54 -16.88
C ARG A 257 6.69 -6.90 -15.61
N VAL A 258 5.93 -5.95 -15.08
CA VAL A 258 5.05 -6.15 -13.92
C VAL A 258 3.59 -5.91 -14.31
N VAL A 259 2.69 -6.83 -13.94
CA VAL A 259 1.23 -6.69 -14.10
C VAL A 259 0.57 -6.76 -12.73
N SER A 260 0.00 -5.66 -12.26
CA SER A 260 -0.73 -5.59 -11.00
C SER A 260 -2.24 -5.62 -11.23
N LEU A 261 -2.91 -6.65 -10.72
CA LEU A 261 -4.38 -6.79 -10.82
C LEU A 261 -5.06 -6.36 -9.53
N ILE A 262 -5.90 -5.32 -9.63
CA ILE A 262 -6.79 -4.81 -8.59
C ILE A 262 -8.15 -5.50 -8.79
N PRO A 263 -8.57 -6.39 -7.89
CA PRO A 263 -9.80 -7.18 -8.07
C PRO A 263 -11.07 -6.37 -7.87
N GLY A 264 -12.21 -6.97 -8.17
CA GLY A 264 -13.54 -6.36 -8.03
C GLY A 264 -14.21 -6.64 -6.69
N THR A 265 -15.53 -6.43 -6.66
CA THR A 265 -16.41 -6.69 -5.51
C THR A 265 -16.32 -8.11 -4.99
N GLY A 266 -16.46 -8.25 -3.66
CA GLY A 266 -16.44 -9.55 -2.98
C GLY A 266 -15.05 -10.17 -2.85
N SER A 267 -13.99 -9.49 -3.30
CA SER A 267 -12.62 -9.94 -3.09
C SER A 267 -12.16 -9.69 -1.66
N SER A 268 -11.37 -10.62 -1.15
CA SER A 268 -10.69 -10.54 0.15
C SER A 268 -9.38 -11.31 0.05
N VAL A 269 -8.59 -11.30 1.09
CA VAL A 269 -7.37 -12.12 1.16
C VAL A 269 -7.64 -13.61 0.93
N ALA A 270 -8.83 -14.10 1.33
CA ALA A 270 -9.24 -15.48 1.04
C ALA A 270 -9.37 -15.80 -0.46
N SER A 271 -9.44 -14.79 -1.33
CA SER A 271 -9.51 -14.93 -2.80
C SER A 271 -8.23 -14.46 -3.51
N VAL A 272 -7.11 -14.34 -2.78
CA VAL A 272 -5.81 -13.91 -3.34
C VAL A 272 -5.31 -14.88 -4.42
N ASP A 273 -5.56 -16.17 -4.25
CA ASP A 273 -5.28 -17.23 -5.22
C ASP A 273 -5.98 -16.99 -6.56
N GLN A 274 -7.27 -16.66 -6.53
CA GLN A 274 -8.03 -16.36 -7.74
C GLN A 274 -7.53 -15.07 -8.42
N THR A 275 -7.23 -14.03 -7.64
CA THR A 275 -6.68 -12.78 -8.18
C THR A 275 -5.30 -13.02 -8.78
N GLY A 276 -4.43 -13.78 -8.09
CA GLY A 276 -3.12 -14.17 -8.58
C GLY A 276 -3.18 -15.00 -9.86
N ALA A 277 -4.08 -15.98 -9.93
CA ALA A 277 -4.28 -16.80 -11.12
C ALA A 277 -4.70 -15.95 -12.34
N ARG A 278 -5.58 -14.97 -12.17
CA ARG A 278 -5.99 -14.04 -13.23
C ARG A 278 -4.83 -13.16 -13.71
N ALA A 279 -4.07 -12.61 -12.79
CA ALA A 279 -2.89 -11.80 -13.12
C ALA A 279 -1.82 -12.65 -13.83
N ALA A 280 -1.58 -13.89 -13.36
CA ALA A 280 -0.66 -14.82 -13.99
C ALA A 280 -1.11 -15.21 -15.42
N ALA A 281 -2.43 -15.39 -15.64
CA ALA A 281 -2.97 -15.66 -16.97
C ALA A 281 -2.68 -14.51 -17.94
N MET A 282 -2.75 -13.26 -17.49
CA MET A 282 -2.35 -12.09 -18.30
C MET A 282 -0.87 -12.11 -18.64
N CYS A 283 0.01 -12.36 -17.67
CA CYS A 283 1.44 -12.51 -17.90
C CYS A 283 1.75 -13.63 -18.91
N GLN A 284 1.09 -14.78 -18.79
CA GLN A 284 1.24 -15.87 -19.73
C GLN A 284 0.80 -15.49 -21.14
N ALA A 285 -0.38 -14.85 -21.27
CA ALA A 285 -0.89 -14.39 -22.55
C ALA A 285 0.04 -13.35 -23.19
N ALA A 286 0.62 -12.44 -22.40
CA ALA A 286 1.60 -11.47 -22.87
C ALA A 286 2.87 -12.15 -23.41
N GLY A 287 3.35 -13.18 -22.75
CA GLY A 287 4.52 -13.97 -23.19
C GLY A 287 4.32 -14.67 -24.54
N GLU A 288 3.08 -14.97 -24.94
CA GLU A 288 2.77 -15.55 -26.26
C GLU A 288 2.96 -14.53 -27.41
N HIS A 289 3.04 -13.24 -27.12
CA HIS A 289 3.15 -12.16 -28.11
C HIS A 289 4.52 -11.47 -28.13
N VAL A 290 5.46 -11.87 -27.27
CA VAL A 290 6.81 -11.30 -27.19
C VAL A 290 7.82 -12.36 -27.67
N GLU A 291 8.80 -11.91 -28.51
CA GLU A 291 9.92 -12.77 -28.91
C GLU A 291 10.95 -12.79 -27.78
N GLY A 292 11.02 -13.88 -27.04
CA GLY A 292 11.97 -14.10 -25.94
C GLY A 292 11.30 -14.69 -24.71
N ASP A 293 12.11 -15.07 -23.74
CA ASP A 293 11.66 -15.60 -22.44
C ASP A 293 11.70 -14.45 -21.41
N GLU A 294 10.99 -13.35 -21.71
CA GLU A 294 10.97 -12.16 -20.85
C GLU A 294 10.11 -12.43 -19.61
N PRO A 295 10.71 -12.40 -18.39
CA PRO A 295 9.97 -12.69 -17.17
C PRO A 295 8.93 -11.60 -16.87
N CYS A 296 7.65 -11.99 -16.96
CA CYS A 296 6.54 -11.18 -16.50
C CYS A 296 6.14 -11.59 -15.08
N VAL A 297 6.15 -10.65 -14.15
CA VAL A 297 5.72 -10.88 -12.78
C VAL A 297 4.31 -10.35 -12.58
N SER A 298 3.44 -11.23 -12.07
CA SER A 298 2.05 -10.89 -11.75
C SER A 298 1.89 -10.55 -10.28
N VAL A 299 1.09 -9.50 -9.98
CA VAL A 299 0.78 -9.04 -8.64
C VAL A 299 -0.72 -9.08 -8.39
N ALA A 300 -1.15 -9.81 -7.37
CA ALA A 300 -2.48 -9.74 -6.81
C ALA A 300 -2.53 -8.60 -5.78
N TRP A 301 -3.09 -7.45 -6.15
CA TRP A 301 -3.16 -6.29 -5.27
C TRP A 301 -4.52 -6.24 -4.54
N GLN A 302 -4.60 -6.86 -3.37
CA GLN A 302 -5.78 -6.79 -2.50
C GLN A 302 -5.57 -5.81 -1.34
N GLY A 303 -5.08 -4.61 -1.68
CA GLY A 303 -4.76 -3.54 -0.74
C GLY A 303 -5.97 -2.67 -0.37
N TYR A 304 -7.22 -3.12 -0.62
CA TYR A 304 -8.41 -2.34 -0.30
C TYR A 304 -9.56 -3.22 0.22
N ASP A 305 -10.49 -2.61 0.95
CA ASP A 305 -11.72 -3.25 1.40
C ASP A 305 -12.75 -3.25 0.28
N ALA A 306 -12.80 -4.35 -0.48
CA ALA A 306 -13.74 -4.47 -1.58
C ALA A 306 -15.19 -4.50 -1.08
N PRO A 307 -16.12 -3.76 -1.72
CA PRO A 307 -17.55 -3.90 -1.42
C PRO A 307 -18.01 -5.35 -1.55
N ARG A 308 -18.79 -5.82 -0.59
CA ARG A 308 -19.19 -7.24 -0.52
C ARG A 308 -20.09 -7.70 -1.65
N ASP A 309 -20.85 -6.80 -2.22
CA ASP A 309 -21.82 -7.09 -3.26
C ASP A 309 -21.95 -5.94 -4.28
N LEU A 310 -22.52 -6.26 -5.44
CA LEU A 310 -22.68 -5.32 -6.56
C LEU A 310 -23.60 -4.14 -6.23
N LEU A 311 -24.54 -4.27 -5.30
CA LEU A 311 -25.43 -3.18 -4.93
C LEU A 311 -24.68 -2.13 -4.11
N SER A 312 -23.95 -2.55 -3.09
CA SER A 312 -23.09 -1.64 -2.32
C SER A 312 -21.99 -1.01 -3.18
N ALA A 313 -21.40 -1.76 -4.12
CA ALA A 313 -20.42 -1.28 -5.09
C ALA A 313 -20.99 -0.18 -6.01
N GLY A 314 -22.18 -0.39 -6.56
CA GLY A 314 -22.78 0.54 -7.53
C GLY A 314 -23.25 1.87 -6.94
N PHE A 315 -23.37 1.96 -5.61
CA PHE A 315 -23.86 3.16 -4.93
C PHE A 315 -22.81 3.92 -4.12
N SER A 316 -21.54 3.47 -4.11
CA SER A 316 -20.50 4.16 -3.36
C SER A 316 -19.12 4.03 -4.03
N ALA A 317 -18.45 5.17 -4.20
CA ALA A 317 -17.04 5.26 -4.57
C ALA A 317 -16.15 5.40 -3.32
N GLU A 318 -16.69 5.24 -2.11
CA GLU A 318 -15.97 5.50 -0.86
C GLU A 318 -14.79 4.55 -0.69
N ALA A 319 -14.99 3.24 -0.84
CA ALA A 319 -13.91 2.26 -0.74
C ALA A 319 -12.81 2.51 -1.79
N ALA A 320 -13.17 2.89 -3.03
CA ALA A 320 -12.20 3.22 -4.06
C ALA A 320 -11.34 4.44 -3.69
N ARG A 321 -11.97 5.51 -3.19
CA ARG A 321 -11.26 6.73 -2.82
C ARG A 321 -10.44 6.58 -1.53
N ALA A 322 -10.92 5.78 -0.57
CA ALA A 322 -10.24 5.56 0.70
C ALA A 322 -8.88 4.87 0.51
N HIS A 323 -8.74 4.02 -0.52
CA HIS A 323 -7.54 3.24 -0.78
C HIS A 323 -6.76 3.68 -2.04
N ALA A 324 -7.15 4.79 -2.65
CA ALA A 324 -6.45 5.35 -3.81
C ALA A 324 -4.98 5.69 -3.51
N GLN A 325 -4.70 6.24 -2.32
CA GLN A 325 -3.35 6.52 -1.84
C GLN A 325 -2.54 5.24 -1.68
N ASP A 326 -3.12 4.17 -1.13
CA ASP A 326 -2.43 2.89 -0.92
C ASP A 326 -1.92 2.31 -2.25
N LEU A 327 -2.74 2.41 -3.33
CA LEU A 327 -2.34 1.95 -4.66
C LEU A 327 -1.24 2.83 -5.27
N ARG A 328 -1.33 4.16 -5.12
CA ARG A 328 -0.27 5.07 -5.59
C ARG A 328 1.06 4.79 -4.89
N THR A 329 1.03 4.69 -3.56
CA THR A 329 2.21 4.41 -2.74
C THR A 329 2.83 3.06 -3.11
N PHE A 330 2.01 2.04 -3.35
CA PHE A 330 2.49 0.73 -3.81
C PHE A 330 3.21 0.83 -5.16
N SER A 331 2.58 1.47 -6.16
CA SER A 331 3.15 1.62 -7.50
C SER A 331 4.43 2.47 -7.49
N ALA A 332 4.44 3.58 -6.74
CA ALA A 332 5.63 4.41 -6.56
C ALA A 332 6.76 3.65 -5.83
N GLY A 333 6.42 2.68 -4.97
CA GLY A 333 7.40 1.83 -4.30
C GLY A 333 8.09 0.86 -5.25
N LEU A 334 7.40 0.33 -6.25
CA LEU A 334 8.01 -0.48 -7.31
C LEU A 334 8.98 0.39 -8.14
N ASP A 335 8.51 1.55 -8.62
CA ASP A 335 9.32 2.49 -9.39
C ASP A 335 10.57 2.98 -8.63
N ALA A 336 10.46 3.20 -7.31
CA ALA A 336 11.58 3.61 -6.49
C ALA A 336 12.69 2.54 -6.41
N VAL A 337 12.31 1.25 -6.27
CA VAL A 337 13.27 0.13 -6.24
C VAL A 337 13.92 -0.04 -7.60
N GLU A 338 13.14 -0.06 -8.69
CA GLU A 338 13.62 -0.11 -10.07
C GLU A 338 14.66 0.99 -10.37
N SER A 339 14.36 2.22 -9.94
CA SER A 339 15.24 3.37 -10.10
C SER A 339 16.57 3.22 -9.35
N MET A 340 16.58 2.54 -8.18
CA MET A 340 17.81 2.28 -7.41
C MET A 340 18.66 1.19 -8.04
N ASP A 341 18.05 0.17 -8.63
CA ASP A 341 18.74 -0.98 -9.22
C ASP A 341 19.09 -0.75 -10.70
N GLY A 342 18.59 0.34 -11.30
CA GLY A 342 18.82 0.70 -12.71
C GLY A 342 18.11 -0.24 -13.68
N VAL A 343 17.04 -0.88 -13.25
CA VAL A 343 16.13 -1.69 -14.04
C VAL A 343 14.97 -0.81 -14.48
N ASP A 344 14.48 -0.97 -15.70
CA ASP A 344 13.28 -0.30 -16.22
C ASP A 344 12.27 -1.37 -16.60
N SER A 345 11.32 -1.63 -15.71
CA SER A 345 10.28 -2.64 -15.87
C SER A 345 8.93 -1.99 -16.15
N PRO A 346 8.38 -2.07 -17.36
CA PRO A 346 7.05 -1.55 -17.64
C PRO A 346 6.00 -2.12 -16.67
N HIS A 347 5.31 -1.22 -15.97
CA HIS A 347 4.26 -1.57 -15.02
C HIS A 347 2.86 -1.34 -15.62
N THR A 348 2.08 -2.40 -15.75
CA THR A 348 0.68 -2.35 -16.16
C THR A 348 -0.23 -2.55 -14.94
N ALA A 349 -1.00 -1.51 -14.59
CA ALA A 349 -2.01 -1.59 -13.54
C ALA A 349 -3.37 -1.94 -14.15
N VAL A 350 -4.00 -3.01 -13.64
CA VAL A 350 -5.25 -3.55 -14.19
C VAL A 350 -6.35 -3.49 -13.14
N GLY A 351 -7.38 -2.71 -13.38
CA GLY A 351 -8.57 -2.64 -12.54
C GLY A 351 -9.67 -3.53 -13.09
N TYR A 352 -10.08 -4.57 -12.37
CA TYR A 352 -11.18 -5.43 -12.77
C TYR A 352 -12.46 -5.05 -12.03
N SER A 353 -13.56 -4.87 -12.77
CA SER A 353 -14.86 -4.54 -12.20
C SER A 353 -14.80 -3.28 -11.33
N TYR A 354 -15.14 -3.36 -10.04
CA TYR A 354 -14.97 -2.27 -9.07
C TYR A 354 -13.50 -1.85 -8.86
N GLY A 355 -12.53 -2.75 -9.11
CA GLY A 355 -11.11 -2.40 -9.11
C GLY A 355 -10.75 -1.30 -10.11
N SER A 356 -11.55 -1.14 -11.18
CA SER A 356 -11.44 0.00 -12.11
C SER A 356 -11.71 1.35 -11.43
N ALA A 357 -12.64 1.38 -10.46
CA ALA A 357 -12.92 2.58 -9.69
C ALA A 357 -11.74 2.92 -8.74
N VAL A 358 -11.09 1.90 -8.16
CA VAL A 358 -9.87 2.09 -7.34
C VAL A 358 -8.74 2.63 -8.19
N LEU A 359 -8.49 2.02 -9.35
CA LEU A 359 -7.47 2.43 -10.31
C LEU A 359 -7.68 3.88 -10.78
N GLY A 360 -8.91 4.22 -11.16
CA GLY A 360 -9.26 5.58 -11.57
C GLY A 360 -9.15 6.60 -10.43
N ALA A 361 -9.50 6.23 -9.19
CA ALA A 361 -9.32 7.10 -8.03
C ALA A 361 -7.84 7.33 -7.71
N ALA A 362 -6.99 6.30 -7.88
CA ALA A 362 -5.56 6.42 -7.68
C ALA A 362 -4.91 7.35 -8.70
N SER A 363 -5.29 7.27 -9.97
CA SER A 363 -4.77 8.12 -11.05
C SER A 363 -5.39 9.52 -11.10
N ALA A 364 -6.42 9.81 -10.29
CA ALA A 364 -7.05 11.13 -10.25
C ALA A 364 -6.23 12.19 -9.49
N ASP A 365 -5.27 11.77 -8.71
CA ASP A 365 -4.39 12.67 -7.96
C ASP A 365 -3.29 13.24 -8.87
N PRO A 366 -3.01 14.56 -8.84
CA PRO A 366 -1.93 15.16 -9.63
C PRO A 366 -0.54 14.60 -9.35
N ALA A 367 -0.31 13.90 -8.23
CA ALA A 367 0.93 13.17 -8.01
C ALA A 367 1.13 12.02 -9.01
N GLY A 368 0.04 11.55 -9.62
CA GLY A 368 0.07 10.52 -10.64
C GLY A 368 0.16 9.09 -10.09
N LEU A 369 -0.10 8.13 -10.96
CA LEU A 369 0.12 6.71 -10.69
C LEU A 369 1.40 6.27 -11.41
N ALA A 370 2.33 5.65 -10.70
CA ALA A 370 3.57 5.12 -11.29
C ALA A 370 3.26 3.82 -12.07
N ALA A 371 2.64 3.98 -13.23
CA ALA A 371 2.30 2.90 -14.16
C ALA A 371 2.39 3.41 -15.61
N ASP A 372 2.87 2.55 -16.50
CA ASP A 372 2.97 2.86 -17.94
C ASP A 372 1.63 2.70 -18.64
N ARG A 373 0.79 1.80 -18.11
CA ARG A 373 -0.52 1.52 -18.68
C ARG A 373 -1.53 1.22 -17.59
N MET A 374 -2.73 1.74 -17.76
CA MET A 374 -3.91 1.48 -16.95
C MET A 374 -4.95 0.75 -17.79
N ILE A 375 -5.29 -0.49 -17.41
CA ILE A 375 -6.28 -1.29 -18.11
C ILE A 375 -7.50 -1.47 -17.21
N HIS A 376 -8.66 -1.06 -17.70
CA HIS A 376 -9.95 -1.22 -17.03
C HIS A 376 -10.69 -2.39 -17.67
N VAL A 377 -10.88 -3.49 -16.95
CA VAL A 377 -11.51 -4.72 -17.45
C VAL A 377 -12.91 -4.86 -16.87
N GLY A 378 -13.91 -4.91 -17.71
CA GLY A 378 -15.30 -5.01 -17.26
C GLY A 378 -15.67 -3.89 -16.28
N SER A 379 -15.27 -2.67 -16.60
CA SER A 379 -15.34 -1.51 -15.70
C SER A 379 -16.77 -1.13 -15.35
N ALA A 380 -17.00 -0.81 -14.07
CA ALA A 380 -18.23 -0.17 -13.59
C ALA A 380 -18.15 1.36 -13.58
N GLY A 381 -16.98 1.92 -13.94
CA GLY A 381 -16.61 3.34 -13.94
C GLY A 381 -15.24 3.56 -13.33
N ALA A 382 -14.61 4.69 -13.61
CA ALA A 382 -13.25 5.03 -13.19
C ALA A 382 -13.18 6.15 -12.14
N THR A 383 -14.26 6.46 -11.44
CA THR A 383 -14.39 7.55 -10.44
C THR A 383 -14.11 8.97 -10.94
N VAL A 384 -13.64 9.12 -12.16
CA VAL A 384 -13.38 10.37 -12.88
C VAL A 384 -14.25 10.44 -14.13
N SER A 385 -14.30 11.60 -14.77
CA SER A 385 -15.22 11.84 -15.90
C SER A 385 -14.52 11.92 -17.25
N SER A 386 -13.21 12.13 -17.26
CA SER A 386 -12.42 12.27 -18.48
C SER A 386 -10.97 11.85 -18.29
N LEU A 387 -10.28 11.60 -19.40
CA LEU A 387 -8.86 11.30 -19.45
C LEU A 387 -8.02 12.45 -18.87
N ASP A 388 -8.44 13.69 -19.03
CA ASP A 388 -7.74 14.87 -18.51
C ASP A 388 -7.71 14.92 -16.96
N GLU A 389 -8.52 14.10 -16.29
CA GLU A 389 -8.51 13.95 -14.84
C GLU A 389 -7.60 12.81 -14.37
N GLN A 390 -6.92 12.11 -15.29
CA GLN A 390 -6.01 11.01 -14.95
C GLN A 390 -4.56 11.41 -15.14
N TRP A 391 -3.74 11.06 -14.14
CA TRP A 391 -2.33 11.39 -14.07
C TRP A 391 -1.47 10.14 -13.95
N VAL A 392 -0.33 10.15 -14.61
CA VAL A 392 0.72 9.13 -14.50
C VAL A 392 2.01 9.77 -14.01
N ASP A 393 2.74 9.05 -13.16
CA ASP A 393 4.06 9.42 -12.66
C ASP A 393 5.08 8.39 -13.13
N ARG A 394 5.36 8.40 -14.42
CA ARG A 394 6.48 7.66 -15.01
C ARG A 394 7.41 8.70 -15.65
N GLY A 395 8.60 8.79 -15.08
CA GLY A 395 9.60 9.79 -15.39
C GLY A 395 9.67 10.08 -16.89
N GLY A 396 9.59 11.38 -17.23
CA GLY A 396 9.96 11.86 -18.55
C GLY A 396 11.42 11.51 -18.84
N GLU A 397 11.85 11.67 -20.10
CA GLU A 397 13.24 11.47 -20.57
C GLU A 397 14.24 11.97 -19.52
N ALA A 398 15.28 11.19 -19.26
CA ALA A 398 16.23 11.31 -18.17
C ALA A 398 16.49 12.76 -17.69
N GLY A 399 15.87 13.16 -16.57
CA GLY A 399 16.14 14.42 -15.88
C GLY A 399 14.95 15.32 -15.57
N GLU A 400 13.76 15.08 -16.10
CA GLU A 400 12.52 15.81 -15.75
C GLU A 400 11.49 14.84 -15.14
N GLY A 401 11.75 14.38 -13.91
CA GLY A 401 10.77 13.62 -13.13
C GLY A 401 9.56 14.49 -12.80
N GLY A 402 8.35 14.02 -13.13
CA GLY A 402 7.12 14.69 -12.77
C GLY A 402 5.90 14.01 -13.36
N SER A 403 4.81 14.10 -12.60
CA SER A 403 3.52 13.61 -13.04
C SER A 403 2.98 14.43 -14.22
N ARG A 404 2.25 13.75 -15.11
CA ARG A 404 1.60 14.33 -16.27
C ARG A 404 0.23 13.71 -16.50
N HIS A 405 -0.60 14.38 -17.28
CA HIS A 405 -1.85 13.76 -17.72
C HIS A 405 -1.59 12.48 -18.53
N ALA A 406 -2.39 11.47 -18.28
CA ALA A 406 -2.36 10.22 -19.02
C ALA A 406 -2.71 10.46 -20.50
N ARG A 407 -2.09 9.68 -21.39
CA ARG A 407 -2.39 9.71 -22.83
C ARG A 407 -3.44 8.64 -23.17
N GLN A 408 -4.13 8.84 -24.28
CA GLN A 408 -5.20 7.94 -24.72
C GLN A 408 -4.80 6.44 -24.74
N HIS A 409 -3.60 6.14 -25.26
CA HIS A 409 -3.10 4.77 -25.38
C HIS A 409 -2.62 4.16 -24.05
N GLU A 410 -2.47 4.97 -23.01
CA GLU A 410 -2.09 4.56 -21.66
C GLU A 410 -3.31 4.15 -20.82
N VAL A 411 -4.53 4.51 -21.25
CA VAL A 411 -5.78 4.19 -20.57
C VAL A 411 -6.66 3.38 -21.50
N VAL A 412 -6.82 2.10 -21.19
CA VAL A 412 -7.54 1.14 -22.03
C VAL A 412 -8.73 0.56 -21.29
N ASP A 413 -9.88 0.53 -21.95
CA ASP A 413 -11.10 -0.09 -21.45
C ASP A 413 -11.41 -1.36 -22.25
N VAL A 414 -11.29 -2.51 -21.61
CA VAL A 414 -11.52 -3.83 -22.18
C VAL A 414 -12.90 -4.31 -21.73
N ARG A 415 -13.83 -4.44 -22.66
CA ARG A 415 -15.21 -4.82 -22.32
C ARG A 415 -15.91 -5.66 -23.38
N SER A 416 -16.75 -6.57 -22.91
CA SER A 416 -17.74 -7.25 -23.74
C SER A 416 -19.06 -6.48 -23.75
N ARG A 417 -19.74 -6.40 -24.90
CA ARG A 417 -21.09 -5.80 -24.99
C ARG A 417 -22.14 -6.51 -24.12
N TRP A 418 -21.85 -7.76 -23.73
CA TRP A 418 -22.78 -8.55 -22.90
C TRP A 418 -22.45 -8.45 -21.42
N ASP A 419 -21.40 -7.71 -21.03
CA ASP A 419 -21.09 -7.47 -19.64
C ASP A 419 -22.06 -6.45 -19.03
N PRO A 420 -22.77 -6.79 -17.93
CA PRO A 420 -23.67 -5.86 -17.26
C PRO A 420 -22.97 -4.81 -16.40
N ALA A 421 -21.70 -4.99 -16.04
CA ALA A 421 -20.98 -4.08 -15.14
C ALA A 421 -20.93 -2.62 -15.66
N PRO A 422 -20.71 -2.34 -16.95
CA PRO A 422 -20.77 -0.99 -17.49
C PRO A 422 -22.11 -0.26 -17.27
N TRP A 423 -23.20 -0.97 -17.02
CA TRP A 423 -24.52 -0.33 -16.78
C TRP A 423 -24.54 0.46 -15.47
N TRP A 424 -23.66 0.15 -14.51
CA TRP A 424 -23.57 0.89 -13.26
C TRP A 424 -23.03 2.32 -13.46
N SER A 425 -22.29 2.56 -14.54
CA SER A 425 -21.83 3.91 -14.89
C SER A 425 -22.98 4.89 -15.14
N ILE A 426 -24.18 4.39 -15.48
CA ILE A 426 -25.39 5.19 -15.68
C ILE A 426 -25.78 5.93 -14.38
N THR A 427 -25.45 5.38 -13.22
CA THR A 427 -25.70 6.04 -11.93
C THR A 427 -24.83 7.29 -11.72
N GLY A 428 -23.71 7.40 -12.44
CA GLY A 428 -22.72 8.47 -12.29
C GLY A 428 -21.88 8.40 -11.00
N VAL A 429 -22.18 7.46 -10.10
CA VAL A 429 -21.51 7.36 -8.78
C VAL A 429 -20.04 6.95 -8.91
N LEU A 430 -19.78 6.02 -9.84
CA LEU A 430 -18.41 5.52 -10.12
C LEU A 430 -17.75 6.25 -11.30
N GLY A 431 -18.24 7.43 -11.68
CA GLY A 431 -17.70 8.20 -12.80
C GLY A 431 -18.04 7.61 -14.17
N ALA A 432 -17.27 7.98 -15.20
CA ALA A 432 -17.47 7.55 -16.57
C ALA A 432 -16.70 6.27 -16.92
N LEU A 433 -17.09 5.61 -18.02
CA LEU A 433 -16.38 4.46 -18.57
C LEU A 433 -15.18 4.94 -19.39
N PRO A 434 -13.96 4.44 -19.15
CA PRO A 434 -12.73 4.94 -19.75
C PRO A 434 -12.69 4.87 -21.29
N GLY A 435 -13.31 3.86 -21.89
CA GLY A 435 -13.34 3.68 -23.36
C GLY A 435 -14.49 4.38 -24.09
N THR A 436 -15.14 5.37 -23.47
CA THR A 436 -16.17 6.17 -24.17
C THR A 436 -15.56 7.41 -24.83
N ASP A 437 -16.16 7.89 -25.93
CA ASP A 437 -15.69 9.08 -26.64
C ASP A 437 -15.61 10.31 -25.72
N ASN A 438 -16.51 10.41 -24.74
CA ASN A 438 -16.54 11.52 -23.79
C ASN A 438 -15.41 11.43 -22.75
N PHE A 439 -14.94 10.23 -22.44
CA PHE A 439 -13.82 10.02 -21.53
C PHE A 439 -12.47 10.24 -22.23
N GLY A 440 -12.30 9.65 -23.40
CA GLY A 440 -11.13 9.85 -24.24
C GLY A 440 -10.06 8.75 -24.16
N GLY A 441 -10.26 7.69 -23.40
CA GLY A 441 -9.41 6.50 -23.39
C GLY A 441 -9.61 5.61 -24.63
N MET A 442 -8.84 4.52 -24.73
CA MET A 442 -8.95 3.54 -25.82
C MET A 442 -9.94 2.45 -25.43
N ALA A 443 -10.87 2.10 -26.32
CA ALA A 443 -11.82 0.99 -26.13
C ALA A 443 -11.39 -0.24 -26.91
N VAL A 444 -11.47 -1.41 -26.26
CA VAL A 444 -11.25 -2.73 -26.86
C VAL A 444 -12.49 -3.58 -26.64
N ASP A 445 -13.23 -3.90 -27.71
CA ASP A 445 -14.40 -4.80 -27.66
C ASP A 445 -13.93 -6.26 -27.75
N VAL A 446 -14.08 -6.97 -26.65
CA VAL A 446 -13.71 -8.39 -26.50
C VAL A 446 -14.94 -9.29 -26.46
N THR A 447 -15.97 -8.90 -27.16
CA THR A 447 -17.19 -9.72 -27.27
C THR A 447 -16.91 -11.01 -28.00
N GLU A 448 -17.12 -12.15 -27.35
CA GLU A 448 -16.89 -13.47 -27.93
C GLU A 448 -17.73 -13.67 -29.21
N PRO A 449 -17.14 -14.19 -30.31
CA PRO A 449 -17.84 -14.49 -31.54
C PRO A 449 -19.00 -15.48 -31.31
N GLY A 450 -20.19 -15.13 -31.81
CA GLY A 450 -21.37 -15.98 -31.64
C GLY A 450 -22.05 -15.89 -30.26
N SER A 451 -21.54 -15.10 -29.36
CA SER A 451 -22.21 -14.80 -28.08
C SER A 451 -23.46 -13.96 -28.30
N GLY A 452 -24.40 -14.01 -27.37
CA GLY A 452 -25.66 -13.32 -27.44
C GLY A 452 -26.18 -12.90 -26.06
N PRO A 453 -27.46 -12.43 -25.97
CA PRO A 453 -28.00 -11.97 -24.68
C PRO A 453 -27.96 -12.98 -23.54
N GLY A 454 -27.85 -14.29 -23.85
CA GLY A 454 -27.67 -15.34 -22.85
C GLY A 454 -26.33 -15.28 -22.11
N SER A 455 -25.33 -14.64 -22.71
CA SER A 455 -23.98 -14.49 -22.13
C SER A 455 -23.90 -13.43 -21.04
N ILE A 456 -24.94 -12.60 -20.80
CA ILE A 456 -24.97 -11.57 -19.76
C ILE A 456 -24.58 -12.12 -18.37
N ARG A 457 -24.93 -13.37 -18.08
CA ARG A 457 -24.66 -13.99 -16.76
C ARG A 457 -23.20 -14.40 -16.56
N THR A 458 -22.45 -14.62 -17.63
CA THR A 458 -21.10 -15.16 -17.61
C THR A 458 -20.06 -14.17 -18.12
N ALA A 459 -20.42 -13.25 -19.00
CA ALA A 459 -19.51 -12.34 -19.67
C ALA A 459 -18.60 -11.56 -18.70
N HIS A 460 -19.13 -11.14 -17.53
CA HIS A 460 -18.35 -10.43 -16.53
C HIS A 460 -17.28 -11.30 -15.87
N GLY A 461 -17.50 -12.61 -15.71
CA GLY A 461 -16.60 -13.51 -15.00
C GLY A 461 -15.48 -14.13 -15.84
N THR A 462 -15.58 -14.06 -17.17
CA THR A 462 -14.77 -14.86 -18.08
C THR A 462 -13.61 -14.10 -18.76
N TYR A 463 -13.35 -12.85 -18.42
CA TYR A 463 -12.31 -12.05 -19.07
C TYR A 463 -10.90 -12.67 -19.02
N PHE A 464 -10.62 -13.43 -17.98
CA PHE A 464 -9.29 -14.02 -17.73
C PHE A 464 -9.26 -15.54 -18.01
N ASP A 465 -10.34 -16.09 -18.59
CA ASP A 465 -10.40 -17.53 -18.89
C ASP A 465 -9.53 -17.87 -20.10
N PRO A 466 -8.78 -18.98 -20.06
CA PRO A 466 -7.95 -19.41 -21.18
C PRO A 466 -8.77 -19.60 -22.48
N GLY A 467 -8.25 -19.10 -23.59
CA GLY A 467 -8.84 -19.23 -24.91
C GLY A 467 -9.99 -18.26 -25.20
N THR A 468 -10.22 -17.27 -24.35
CA THR A 468 -11.15 -16.16 -24.62
C THR A 468 -10.48 -15.05 -25.44
N VAL A 469 -11.27 -14.38 -26.27
CA VAL A 469 -10.81 -13.18 -27.00
C VAL A 469 -10.28 -12.12 -26.03
N SER A 470 -10.91 -11.98 -24.87
CA SER A 470 -10.49 -11.03 -23.87
C SER A 470 -9.08 -11.30 -23.32
N LEU A 471 -8.74 -12.54 -22.97
CA LEU A 471 -7.40 -12.86 -22.48
C LEU A 471 -6.34 -12.70 -23.57
N GLU A 472 -6.66 -13.07 -24.82
CA GLU A 472 -5.77 -12.88 -25.96
C GLU A 472 -5.49 -11.37 -26.22
N GLU A 473 -6.52 -10.52 -26.17
CA GLU A 473 -6.33 -9.06 -26.29
C GLU A 473 -5.59 -8.45 -25.11
N LEU A 474 -5.86 -8.91 -23.88
CA LEU A 474 -5.12 -8.49 -22.68
C LEU A 474 -3.62 -8.84 -22.78
N GLY A 475 -3.28 -9.97 -23.41
CA GLY A 475 -1.90 -10.36 -23.67
C GLY A 475 -1.18 -9.47 -24.72
N ARG A 476 -1.93 -8.83 -25.62
CA ARG A 476 -1.37 -7.91 -26.63
C ARG A 476 -1.17 -6.48 -26.09
N LEU A 477 -1.90 -6.12 -25.06
CA LEU A 477 -1.83 -4.82 -24.39
C LEU A 477 -0.66 -4.75 -23.42
#